data_4ee9f3d99a2b8d66c4b421a0b5914736
#
_entry.id   4ee9f3d99a2b8d66c4b421a0b5914736
#
_cell.length_a   1.000
_cell.length_b   1.000
_cell.length_c   1.000
_cell.angle_alpha   90.00
_cell.angle_beta   90.00
_cell.angle_gamma   90.00
#
_symmetry.space_group_name_H-M   'P 1'
#
loop_
_entity.id
_entity.type
_entity.pdbx_description
1 polymer ?
#
loop_
_entity_poly.entity_id
_entity_poly.type
_entity_poly.pdbx_seq_one_letter_code
_entity_poly.pdbx_strand_id
1 'polypeptide(L)'
;MLKVFLPSIIIGAVLLCSVIAIYRCAISTAWWRWFALFPILLIYIILYGFTWGFWQLKVTELTFESEAIPESFDGYKIAQIADIHCGGGFWGPYRQLLGDGMEKVNSLKPDMICVVGDLQNFLPKEPMDRSKELSSLKAPDGVYSIMGNHDYASYSGFSPKEQAEQIALTKKAQAGFGWTMLNDEHRYIYRETKQADGTVKRDSICVIGEENWGLPPFPQKGDIKKAISRTSGRAATDTTVCVPVKDNPEVFSILLSHDPNAWRHHVLPVFRPDIMLAGHTHGTQFSFFGLTPAALTYNEWGGFYYDNNGKDSREPVGKKRETLLSVSTGFGGNLPFRFGMAREIVLITLKHKR
;
A
#
# COMPACT_ATOMS: atom_id res chain seq x y z
N MET A 1 5.26 -4.63 25.65
CA MET A 1 3.98 -5.25 26.10
C MET A 1 2.88 -4.22 26.36
N LEU A 2 3.08 -3.18 27.15
CA LEU A 2 1.99 -2.23 27.48
C LEU A 2 1.35 -1.55 26.26
N LYS A 3 2.15 -1.18 25.23
CA LYS A 3 1.63 -0.55 23.99
C LYS A 3 0.72 -1.48 23.15
N VAL A 4 0.86 -2.79 23.27
CA VAL A 4 0.03 -3.78 22.55
C VAL A 4 -1.30 -4.00 23.25
N PHE A 5 -1.31 -3.95 24.60
CA PHE A 5 -2.53 -4.18 25.38
C PHE A 5 -3.34 -2.91 25.64
N LEU A 6 -2.73 -1.71 25.48
CA LEU A 6 -3.40 -0.44 25.76
C LEU A 6 -4.70 -0.25 24.96
N PRO A 7 -4.75 -0.54 23.64
CA PRO A 7 -6.01 -0.45 22.88
C PRO A 7 -7.09 -1.38 23.43
N SER A 8 -6.73 -2.62 23.77
CA SER A 8 -7.69 -3.59 24.32
C SER A 8 -8.23 -3.16 25.68
N ILE A 9 -7.38 -2.57 26.52
CA ILE A 9 -7.79 -2.03 27.84
C ILE A 9 -8.74 -0.84 27.64
N ILE A 10 -8.42 0.08 26.72
CA ILE A 10 -9.27 1.23 26.43
C ILE A 10 -10.63 0.78 25.90
N ILE A 11 -10.66 -0.18 24.97
CA ILE A 11 -11.91 -0.73 24.42
C ILE A 11 -12.73 -1.40 25.54
N GLY A 12 -12.10 -2.20 26.40
CA GLY A 12 -12.75 -2.81 27.54
C GLY A 12 -13.37 -1.80 28.50
N ALA A 13 -12.62 -0.73 28.81
CA ALA A 13 -13.09 0.37 29.66
C ALA A 13 -14.28 1.11 29.03
N VAL A 14 -14.22 1.40 27.72
CA VAL A 14 -15.30 2.04 26.98
C VAL A 14 -16.55 1.19 26.99
N LEU A 15 -16.43 -0.12 26.74
CA LEU A 15 -17.57 -1.05 26.79
C LEU A 15 -18.20 -1.10 28.18
N LEU A 16 -17.39 -1.20 29.25
CA LEU A 16 -17.87 -1.21 30.62
C LEU A 16 -18.61 0.09 30.99
N CYS A 17 -18.02 1.24 30.67
CA CYS A 17 -18.65 2.54 30.89
C CYS A 17 -19.98 2.65 30.10
N SER A 18 -20.01 2.13 28.88
CA SER A 18 -21.20 2.13 28.04
C SER A 18 -22.32 1.29 28.66
N VAL A 19 -21.99 0.10 29.17
CA VAL A 19 -22.98 -0.78 29.85
C VAL A 19 -23.54 -0.10 31.12
N ILE A 20 -22.67 0.53 31.92
CA ILE A 20 -23.09 1.28 33.12
C ILE A 20 -24.00 2.45 32.71
N ALA A 21 -23.66 3.19 31.67
CA ALA A 21 -24.47 4.31 31.19
C ALA A 21 -25.85 3.84 30.69
N ILE A 22 -25.92 2.75 29.92
CA ILE A 22 -27.17 2.14 29.47
C ILE A 22 -28.04 1.75 30.67
N TYR A 23 -27.44 1.06 31.65
CA TYR A 23 -28.17 0.63 32.85
C TYR A 23 -28.72 1.85 33.60
N ARG A 24 -27.91 2.87 33.87
CA ARG A 24 -28.34 4.10 34.52
C ARG A 24 -29.45 4.82 33.77
N CYS A 25 -29.36 4.91 32.46
CA CYS A 25 -30.39 5.50 31.63
C CYS A 25 -31.70 4.65 31.61
N ALA A 26 -31.59 3.33 31.58
CA ALA A 26 -32.74 2.43 31.55
C ALA A 26 -33.60 2.52 32.83
N ILE A 27 -32.99 2.73 33.99
CA ILE A 27 -33.71 2.90 35.26
C ILE A 27 -34.22 4.34 35.48
N SER A 28 -33.87 5.28 34.64
CA SER A 28 -34.31 6.69 34.72
C SER A 28 -35.71 6.84 34.12
N THR A 29 -36.54 7.65 34.76
CA THR A 29 -37.87 8.03 34.23
C THR A 29 -37.83 9.30 33.37
N ALA A 30 -36.65 9.99 33.30
CA ALA A 30 -36.47 11.24 32.61
C ALA A 30 -36.08 11.07 31.14
N TRP A 31 -36.08 12.18 30.39
CA TRP A 31 -35.63 12.27 29.00
C TRP A 31 -34.17 11.81 28.77
N TRP A 32 -33.37 11.70 29.83
CA TRP A 32 -32.01 11.11 29.83
C TRP A 32 -31.93 9.72 29.19
N ARG A 33 -33.03 9.00 29.06
CA ARG A 33 -33.08 7.69 28.37
C ARG A 33 -32.53 7.77 26.94
N TRP A 34 -32.71 8.90 26.29
CA TRP A 34 -32.20 9.10 24.94
C TRP A 34 -30.68 9.10 24.85
N PHE A 35 -29.98 9.49 25.93
CA PHE A 35 -28.53 9.39 26.00
C PHE A 35 -28.00 7.95 26.01
N ALA A 36 -28.83 6.93 26.30
CA ALA A 36 -28.47 5.54 26.16
C ALA A 36 -28.22 5.13 24.70
N LEU A 37 -28.74 5.84 23.72
CA LEU A 37 -28.51 5.57 22.30
C LEU A 37 -27.03 5.76 21.94
N PHE A 38 -26.34 6.72 22.55
CA PHE A 38 -24.94 6.95 22.27
C PHE A 38 -24.03 5.76 22.63
N PRO A 39 -24.04 5.22 23.86
CA PRO A 39 -23.26 4.03 24.19
C PRO A 39 -23.70 2.79 23.40
N ILE A 40 -24.99 2.65 23.06
CA ILE A 40 -25.46 1.55 22.20
C ILE A 40 -24.80 1.65 20.81
N LEU A 41 -24.80 2.84 20.21
CA LEU A 41 -24.14 3.08 18.93
C LEU A 41 -22.63 2.77 19.01
N LEU A 42 -21.98 3.21 20.10
CA LEU A 42 -20.55 2.95 20.31
C LEU A 42 -20.24 1.45 20.42
N ILE A 43 -21.04 0.71 21.18
CA ILE A 43 -20.94 -0.76 21.27
C ILE A 43 -21.14 -1.38 19.88
N TYR A 44 -22.14 -0.94 19.13
CA TYR A 44 -22.38 -1.41 17.78
C TYR A 44 -21.17 -1.17 16.86
N ILE A 45 -20.60 0.05 16.86
CA ILE A 45 -19.42 0.39 16.06
C ILE A 45 -18.24 -0.54 16.40
N ILE A 46 -18.00 -0.77 17.71
CA ILE A 46 -16.91 -1.62 18.17
C ILE A 46 -17.13 -3.07 17.73
N LEU A 47 -18.31 -3.63 18.03
CA LEU A 47 -18.63 -5.02 17.67
C LEU A 47 -18.60 -5.23 16.16
N TYR A 48 -19.25 -4.33 15.40
CA TYR A 48 -19.24 -4.38 13.94
C TYR A 48 -17.81 -4.30 13.39
N GLY A 49 -17.00 -3.35 13.88
CA GLY A 49 -15.67 -3.13 13.37
C GLY A 49 -14.71 -4.29 13.59
N PHE A 50 -14.79 -4.97 14.75
CA PHE A 50 -13.97 -6.14 15.05
C PHE A 50 -14.49 -7.45 14.41
N THR A 51 -15.74 -7.48 13.97
CA THR A 51 -16.33 -8.65 13.35
C THR A 51 -16.54 -8.42 11.85
N TRP A 52 -17.74 -8.00 11.47
CA TRP A 52 -18.15 -7.85 10.08
C TRP A 52 -17.29 -6.84 9.29
N GLY A 53 -16.98 -5.69 9.87
CA GLY A 53 -16.24 -4.62 9.18
C GLY A 53 -14.86 -5.04 8.74
N PHE A 54 -14.12 -5.76 9.60
CA PHE A 54 -12.78 -6.25 9.27
C PHE A 54 -12.79 -7.37 8.20
N TRP A 55 -13.90 -8.10 8.06
CA TRP A 55 -14.01 -9.16 7.05
C TRP A 55 -14.27 -8.62 5.64
N GLN A 56 -14.76 -7.39 5.52
CA GLN A 56 -15.05 -6.79 4.22
C GLN A 56 -13.77 -6.57 3.41
N LEU A 57 -13.78 -7.04 2.16
CA LEU A 57 -12.71 -6.80 1.18
C LEU A 57 -13.33 -6.16 -0.06
N LYS A 58 -12.86 -4.98 -0.40
CA LYS A 58 -13.29 -4.21 -1.58
C LYS A 58 -12.22 -4.29 -2.67
N VAL A 59 -12.63 -4.43 -3.90
CA VAL A 59 -11.80 -4.16 -5.07
C VAL A 59 -12.17 -2.78 -5.59
N THR A 60 -11.21 -1.88 -5.61
CA THR A 60 -11.36 -0.54 -6.21
C THR A 60 -10.70 -0.56 -7.58
N GLU A 61 -11.48 -0.30 -8.61
CA GLU A 61 -10.99 -0.35 -9.99
C GLU A 61 -10.83 1.05 -10.55
N LEU A 62 -9.74 1.27 -11.31
CA LEU A 62 -9.46 2.50 -12.03
C LEU A 62 -8.95 2.15 -13.42
N THR A 63 -9.43 2.84 -14.43
CA THR A 63 -8.79 2.89 -15.75
C THR A 63 -8.00 4.18 -15.88
N PHE A 64 -6.67 4.07 -16.06
CA PHE A 64 -5.79 5.20 -16.29
C PHE A 64 -5.48 5.31 -17.79
N GLU A 65 -5.93 6.41 -18.40
CA GLU A 65 -5.75 6.66 -19.83
C GLU A 65 -4.64 7.67 -20.05
N SER A 66 -3.66 7.35 -20.93
CA SER A 66 -2.57 8.26 -21.28
C SER A 66 -1.97 7.93 -22.65
N GLU A 67 -1.58 8.95 -23.40
CA GLU A 67 -0.79 8.80 -24.64
C GLU A 67 0.62 8.24 -24.35
N ALA A 68 1.10 8.37 -23.12
CA ALA A 68 2.40 7.86 -22.70
C ALA A 68 2.43 6.34 -22.50
N ILE A 69 1.28 5.69 -22.39
CA ILE A 69 1.18 4.23 -22.28
C ILE A 69 1.46 3.67 -23.68
N PRO A 70 2.47 2.80 -23.86
CA PRO A 70 2.68 2.16 -25.16
C PRO A 70 1.48 1.29 -25.55
N GLU A 71 1.16 1.22 -26.84
CA GLU A 71 0.02 0.43 -27.37
C GLU A 71 0.09 -1.04 -26.92
N SER A 72 1.28 -1.62 -26.82
CA SER A 72 1.49 -3.00 -26.36
C SER A 72 1.15 -3.24 -24.89
N PHE A 73 0.90 -2.18 -24.12
CA PHE A 73 0.44 -2.21 -22.74
C PHE A 73 -1.02 -1.74 -22.61
N ASP A 74 -1.77 -1.60 -23.70
CA ASP A 74 -3.20 -1.34 -23.63
C ASP A 74 -3.93 -2.52 -22.98
N GLY A 75 -4.73 -2.24 -21.94
CA GLY A 75 -5.39 -3.26 -21.12
C GLY A 75 -4.52 -3.90 -20.03
N TYR A 76 -3.27 -3.47 -19.83
CA TYR A 76 -2.38 -3.99 -18.80
C TYR A 76 -2.91 -3.71 -17.39
N LYS A 77 -2.97 -4.75 -16.55
CA LYS A 77 -3.57 -4.70 -15.23
C LYS A 77 -2.53 -4.73 -14.11
N ILE A 78 -2.59 -3.78 -13.21
CA ILE A 78 -1.74 -3.66 -12.03
C ILE A 78 -2.61 -3.85 -10.80
N ALA A 79 -2.34 -4.88 -9.98
CA ALA A 79 -2.94 -5.00 -8.67
C ALA A 79 -2.03 -4.37 -7.61
N GLN A 80 -2.55 -3.38 -6.90
CA GLN A 80 -1.90 -2.76 -5.74
C GLN A 80 -2.49 -3.33 -4.47
N ILE A 81 -1.64 -3.81 -3.58
CA ILE A 81 -1.94 -4.13 -2.18
C ILE A 81 -0.92 -3.45 -1.29
N ALA A 82 -1.34 -2.95 -0.14
CA ALA A 82 -0.48 -2.28 0.84
C ALA A 82 -0.91 -2.65 2.25
N ASP A 83 -0.04 -2.45 3.22
CA ASP A 83 -0.40 -2.53 4.63
C ASP A 83 -1.03 -3.88 5.00
N ILE A 84 -0.36 -4.97 4.63
CA ILE A 84 -0.85 -6.32 4.90
C ILE A 84 -0.83 -6.61 6.41
N HIS A 85 0.21 -6.15 7.12
CA HIS A 85 0.37 -6.31 8.56
C HIS A 85 0.13 -7.76 9.02
N CYS A 86 0.93 -8.68 8.54
CA CYS A 86 0.84 -10.12 8.86
C CYS A 86 0.97 -10.43 10.35
N GLY A 87 1.19 -9.38 11.16
CA GLY A 87 1.62 -9.46 12.51
C GLY A 87 0.67 -10.03 13.53
N GLY A 88 1.33 -10.66 14.45
CA GLY A 88 0.81 -10.98 15.74
C GLY A 88 -0.36 -11.92 15.80
N GLY A 89 -1.00 -11.95 16.95
CA GLY A 89 -2.17 -12.76 17.19
C GLY A 89 -3.40 -12.40 16.34
N PHE A 90 -3.38 -11.26 15.65
CA PHE A 90 -4.53 -10.81 14.87
C PHE A 90 -4.77 -11.67 13.62
N TRP A 91 -3.70 -12.05 12.89
CA TRP A 91 -3.85 -12.93 11.75
C TRP A 91 -3.92 -14.42 12.10
N GLY A 92 -3.65 -14.81 13.35
CA GLY A 92 -3.77 -16.18 13.80
C GLY A 92 -5.19 -16.74 13.53
N PRO A 93 -6.24 -16.17 14.14
CA PRO A 93 -7.64 -16.53 13.87
C PRO A 93 -8.08 -16.16 12.45
N TYR A 94 -7.46 -15.16 11.82
CA TYR A 94 -7.83 -14.63 10.51
C TYR A 94 -6.92 -15.11 9.37
N ARG A 95 -6.17 -16.18 9.55
CA ARG A 95 -5.29 -16.75 8.51
C ARG A 95 -6.05 -17.03 7.20
N GLN A 96 -7.27 -17.50 7.31
CA GLN A 96 -8.11 -17.75 6.15
C GLN A 96 -8.38 -16.47 5.38
N LEU A 97 -8.64 -15.34 6.04
CA LEU A 97 -8.86 -14.04 5.38
C LEU A 97 -7.66 -13.57 4.55
N LEU A 98 -6.44 -13.88 5.00
CA LEU A 98 -5.25 -13.57 4.22
C LEU A 98 -5.20 -14.44 2.95
N GLY A 99 -5.44 -15.74 3.09
CA GLY A 99 -5.47 -16.68 1.97
C GLY A 99 -6.54 -16.32 0.94
N ASP A 100 -7.78 -16.12 1.40
CA ASP A 100 -8.92 -15.72 0.55
C ASP A 100 -8.63 -14.39 -0.18
N GLY A 101 -7.96 -13.45 0.50
CA GLY A 101 -7.56 -12.18 -0.09
C GLY A 101 -6.49 -12.35 -1.17
N MET A 102 -5.46 -13.19 -0.95
CA MET A 102 -4.46 -13.50 -1.97
C MET A 102 -5.08 -14.20 -3.19
N GLU A 103 -6.01 -15.13 -2.94
CA GLU A 103 -6.78 -15.77 -4.01
C GLU A 103 -7.62 -14.75 -4.79
N LYS A 104 -8.24 -13.79 -4.07
CA LYS A 104 -8.98 -12.70 -4.72
C LYS A 104 -8.08 -11.88 -5.62
N VAL A 105 -6.86 -11.50 -5.17
CA VAL A 105 -5.88 -10.78 -6.02
C VAL A 105 -5.58 -11.58 -7.27
N ASN A 106 -5.23 -12.87 -7.14
CA ASN A 106 -4.93 -13.73 -8.28
C ASN A 106 -6.13 -13.88 -9.24
N SER A 107 -7.37 -13.92 -8.72
CA SER A 107 -8.60 -14.04 -9.52
C SER A 107 -8.87 -12.85 -10.42
N LEU A 108 -8.32 -11.67 -10.10
CA LEU A 108 -8.38 -10.47 -10.92
C LEU A 108 -7.48 -10.56 -12.18
N LYS A 109 -6.60 -11.58 -12.21
CA LYS A 109 -5.65 -11.83 -13.30
C LYS A 109 -4.82 -10.58 -13.64
N PRO A 110 -4.13 -9.98 -12.66
CA PRO A 110 -3.26 -8.86 -12.94
C PRO A 110 -2.04 -9.32 -13.74
N ASP A 111 -1.51 -8.44 -14.59
CA ASP A 111 -0.23 -8.66 -15.28
C ASP A 111 0.94 -8.45 -14.32
N MET A 112 0.78 -7.56 -13.34
CA MET A 112 1.76 -7.23 -12.30
C MET A 112 1.06 -7.02 -10.96
N ILE A 113 1.71 -7.44 -9.86
CA ILE A 113 1.26 -7.17 -8.50
C ILE A 113 2.28 -6.27 -7.81
N CYS A 114 1.81 -5.19 -7.17
CA CYS A 114 2.62 -4.27 -6.38
C CYS A 114 2.24 -4.34 -4.90
N VAL A 115 3.19 -4.77 -4.05
CA VAL A 115 3.06 -4.80 -2.59
C VAL A 115 3.74 -3.56 -2.03
N VAL A 116 2.95 -2.59 -1.59
CA VAL A 116 3.42 -1.23 -1.31
C VAL A 116 3.67 -1.04 0.19
N GLY A 117 4.57 -1.84 0.76
CA GLY A 117 5.05 -1.72 2.14
C GLY A 117 4.11 -2.21 3.24
N ASP A 118 4.62 -2.17 4.46
CA ASP A 118 3.98 -2.58 5.71
C ASP A 118 3.46 -4.02 5.68
N LEU A 119 4.37 -4.94 5.36
CA LEU A 119 4.09 -6.36 5.34
C LEU A 119 3.96 -6.94 6.76
N GLN A 120 4.75 -6.44 7.71
CA GLN A 120 4.78 -6.85 9.12
C GLN A 120 4.28 -5.75 10.06
N ASN A 121 3.92 -6.11 11.30
CA ASN A 121 3.67 -5.14 12.35
C ASN A 121 4.95 -4.79 13.11
N PHE A 122 5.73 -5.81 13.49
CA PHE A 122 6.89 -5.66 14.35
C PHE A 122 8.10 -6.47 13.88
N LEU A 123 7.90 -7.71 13.42
CA LEU A 123 8.98 -8.67 13.22
C LEU A 123 8.85 -9.43 11.90
N PRO A 124 9.98 -9.76 11.25
CA PRO A 124 10.00 -10.55 10.01
C PRO A 124 9.45 -11.97 10.17
N LYS A 125 9.40 -12.48 11.41
CA LYS A 125 8.77 -13.77 11.70
C LYS A 125 7.28 -13.77 11.32
N GLU A 126 6.60 -12.65 11.42
CA GLU A 126 5.18 -12.52 11.15
C GLU A 126 4.82 -12.90 9.70
N PRO A 127 5.42 -12.28 8.66
CA PRO A 127 5.21 -12.72 7.29
C PRO A 127 5.83 -14.09 6.99
N MET A 128 6.92 -14.48 7.64
CA MET A 128 7.50 -15.82 7.46
C MET A 128 6.53 -16.92 7.88
N ASP A 129 5.78 -16.73 8.97
CA ASP A 129 4.74 -17.66 9.44
C ASP A 129 3.52 -17.71 8.47
N ARG A 130 3.45 -16.81 7.48
CA ARG A 130 2.44 -16.71 6.41
C ARG A 130 3.01 -16.95 5.02
N SER A 131 4.19 -17.53 4.93
CA SER A 131 4.91 -17.74 3.66
C SER A 131 4.07 -18.47 2.62
N LYS A 132 3.24 -19.44 3.03
CA LYS A 132 2.36 -20.19 2.12
C LYS A 132 1.36 -19.27 1.40
N GLU A 133 0.69 -18.40 2.15
CA GLU A 133 -0.30 -17.48 1.63
C GLU A 133 0.37 -16.39 0.77
N LEU A 134 1.46 -15.81 1.26
CA LEU A 134 2.18 -14.75 0.56
C LEU A 134 2.83 -15.24 -0.75
N SER A 135 3.42 -16.43 -0.75
CA SER A 135 4.01 -17.04 -1.95
C SER A 135 2.95 -17.48 -2.99
N SER A 136 1.66 -17.43 -2.65
CA SER A 136 0.60 -17.77 -3.60
C SER A 136 0.31 -16.66 -4.61
N LEU A 137 0.75 -15.42 -4.34
CA LEU A 137 0.61 -14.31 -5.29
C LEU A 137 1.40 -14.60 -6.57
N LYS A 138 0.72 -14.47 -7.71
CA LYS A 138 1.32 -14.71 -9.03
C LYS A 138 0.79 -13.75 -10.07
N ALA A 139 1.71 -13.19 -10.83
CA ALA A 139 1.41 -12.40 -12.02
C ALA A 139 2.45 -12.68 -13.11
N PRO A 140 2.10 -12.60 -14.41
CA PRO A 140 3.03 -12.87 -15.51
C PRO A 140 4.33 -12.07 -15.44
N ASP A 141 4.25 -10.78 -15.09
CA ASP A 141 5.42 -9.90 -14.94
C ASP A 141 5.96 -9.83 -13.52
N GLY A 142 5.42 -10.64 -12.61
CA GLY A 142 5.91 -10.83 -11.25
C GLY A 142 5.21 -10.00 -10.18
N VAL A 143 5.73 -10.16 -8.98
CA VAL A 143 5.31 -9.44 -7.78
C VAL A 143 6.45 -8.51 -7.36
N TYR A 144 6.20 -7.22 -7.34
CA TYR A 144 7.14 -6.20 -6.90
C TYR A 144 6.77 -5.70 -5.52
N SER A 145 7.76 -5.49 -4.67
CA SER A 145 7.53 -5.01 -3.31
C SER A 145 8.51 -3.93 -2.89
N ILE A 146 8.11 -3.13 -1.93
CA ILE A 146 8.95 -2.17 -1.20
C ILE A 146 8.76 -2.34 0.30
N MET A 147 9.60 -1.69 1.10
CA MET A 147 9.44 -1.64 2.55
C MET A 147 8.61 -0.42 2.96
N GLY A 148 7.66 -0.61 3.89
CA GLY A 148 7.00 0.45 4.63
C GLY A 148 7.69 0.71 5.99
N ASN A 149 7.18 1.64 6.78
CA ASN A 149 7.81 2.04 8.04
C ASN A 149 7.83 0.92 9.10
N HIS A 150 6.89 -0.01 9.07
CA HIS A 150 6.86 -1.17 9.97
C HIS A 150 7.91 -2.23 9.60
N ASP A 151 8.30 -2.30 8.34
CA ASP A 151 9.23 -3.33 7.85
C ASP A 151 10.69 -3.14 8.31
N TYR A 152 10.99 -2.01 8.95
CA TYR A 152 12.30 -1.73 9.56
C TYR A 152 12.43 -2.20 11.01
N ALA A 153 11.43 -2.86 11.58
CA ALA A 153 11.38 -3.30 12.98
C ALA A 153 11.63 -2.16 14.00
N SER A 154 11.34 -0.92 13.63
CA SER A 154 11.62 0.29 14.43
C SER A 154 10.79 0.36 15.72
N TYR A 155 9.69 -0.38 15.78
CA TYR A 155 8.74 -0.37 16.90
C TYR A 155 9.00 -1.46 17.95
N SER A 156 10.07 -2.24 17.78
CA SER A 156 10.36 -3.42 18.62
C SER A 156 11.39 -3.17 19.73
N GLY A 157 11.94 -1.97 19.80
CA GLY A 157 12.91 -1.60 20.84
C GLY A 157 14.28 -2.24 20.70
N PHE A 158 14.65 -2.69 19.52
CA PHE A 158 15.96 -3.28 19.19
C PHE A 158 17.08 -2.24 19.20
N SER A 159 18.28 -2.70 19.51
CA SER A 159 19.50 -1.95 19.22
C SER A 159 19.69 -1.78 17.70
N PRO A 160 20.49 -0.80 17.24
CA PRO A 160 20.74 -0.60 15.81
C PRO A 160 21.27 -1.85 15.10
N LYS A 161 22.10 -2.66 15.78
CA LYS A 161 22.63 -3.90 15.23
C LYS A 161 21.53 -4.95 15.04
N GLU A 162 20.74 -5.20 16.08
CA GLU A 162 19.61 -6.14 16.02
C GLU A 162 18.59 -5.70 14.97
N GLN A 163 18.31 -4.41 14.89
CA GLN A 163 17.40 -3.87 13.89
C GLN A 163 17.91 -4.15 12.45
N ALA A 164 19.21 -3.98 12.20
CA ALA A 164 19.81 -4.30 10.89
C ALA A 164 19.66 -5.78 10.55
N GLU A 165 19.81 -6.69 11.54
CA GLU A 165 19.57 -8.13 11.37
C GLU A 165 18.09 -8.42 11.02
N GLN A 166 17.13 -7.75 11.69
CA GLN A 166 15.71 -7.90 11.39
C GLN A 166 15.38 -7.41 9.98
N ILE A 167 15.93 -6.28 9.54
CA ILE A 167 15.77 -5.76 8.18
C ILE A 167 16.29 -6.77 7.15
N ALA A 168 17.45 -7.37 7.39
CA ALA A 168 18.00 -8.39 6.51
C ALA A 168 17.09 -9.62 6.42
N LEU A 169 16.48 -10.03 7.53
CA LEU A 169 15.50 -11.13 7.56
C LEU A 169 14.22 -10.78 6.80
N THR A 170 13.71 -9.55 6.93
CA THR A 170 12.55 -9.06 6.17
C THR A 170 12.81 -9.13 4.66
N LYS A 171 13.98 -8.63 4.22
CA LYS A 171 14.39 -8.69 2.80
C LYS A 171 14.51 -10.14 2.31
N LYS A 172 15.12 -11.02 3.11
CA LYS A 172 15.24 -12.44 2.80
C LYS A 172 13.89 -13.15 2.73
N ALA A 173 12.96 -12.82 3.62
CA ALA A 173 11.62 -13.40 3.63
C ALA A 173 10.86 -13.06 2.34
N GLN A 174 10.85 -11.80 1.92
CA GLN A 174 10.16 -11.37 0.70
C GLN A 174 10.76 -12.01 -0.56
N ALA A 175 12.08 -12.11 -0.64
CA ALA A 175 12.75 -12.88 -1.71
C ALA A 175 12.34 -14.36 -1.69
N GLY A 176 12.17 -14.95 -0.50
CA GLY A 176 11.69 -16.32 -0.33
C GLY A 176 10.25 -16.56 -0.78
N PHE A 177 9.41 -15.51 -0.84
CA PHE A 177 8.06 -15.56 -1.41
C PHE A 177 8.06 -15.52 -2.94
N GLY A 178 9.22 -15.31 -3.57
CA GLY A 178 9.36 -15.12 -5.00
C GLY A 178 9.09 -13.68 -5.45
N TRP A 179 9.09 -12.71 -4.51
CA TRP A 179 8.88 -11.30 -4.82
C TRP A 179 10.18 -10.59 -5.18
N THR A 180 10.07 -9.62 -6.07
CA THR A 180 11.16 -8.70 -6.42
C THR A 180 11.04 -7.45 -5.57
N MET A 181 11.88 -7.33 -4.54
CA MET A 181 11.93 -6.12 -3.73
C MET A 181 12.78 -5.07 -4.42
N LEU A 182 12.23 -3.86 -4.52
CA LEU A 182 12.90 -2.69 -5.08
C LEU A 182 13.29 -1.74 -3.93
N ASN A 183 14.59 -1.57 -3.72
CA ASN A 183 15.13 -0.73 -2.64
C ASN A 183 15.94 0.42 -3.25
N ASP A 184 15.30 1.54 -3.57
CA ASP A 184 15.84 2.66 -4.35
C ASP A 184 16.44 2.19 -5.67
N GLU A 185 15.66 1.50 -6.44
CA GLU A 185 16.05 0.94 -7.74
C GLU A 185 14.82 0.73 -8.64
N HIS A 186 15.06 0.47 -9.92
CA HIS A 186 13.98 0.28 -10.89
C HIS A 186 14.20 -0.93 -11.79
N ARG A 187 13.13 -1.39 -12.44
CA ARG A 187 13.12 -2.43 -13.47
C ARG A 187 12.25 -2.03 -14.64
N TYR A 188 12.67 -2.44 -15.84
CA TYR A 188 11.88 -2.36 -17.05
C TYR A 188 11.12 -3.65 -17.29
N ILE A 189 9.87 -3.52 -17.71
CA ILE A 189 9.02 -4.59 -18.23
C ILE A 189 8.89 -4.34 -19.72
N TYR A 190 9.17 -5.35 -20.53
CA TYR A 190 9.20 -5.25 -21.99
C TYR A 190 8.06 -6.02 -22.63
N ARG A 191 7.57 -5.50 -23.75
CA ARG A 191 6.64 -6.17 -24.66
C ARG A 191 7.18 -6.07 -26.09
N GLU A 192 7.16 -7.17 -26.82
CA GLU A 192 7.54 -7.22 -28.23
C GLU A 192 6.30 -7.41 -29.10
N THR A 193 6.14 -6.57 -30.09
CA THR A 193 5.02 -6.62 -31.05
C THR A 193 5.57 -6.71 -32.46
N LYS A 194 5.17 -7.76 -33.21
CA LYS A 194 5.50 -7.86 -34.62
C LYS A 194 4.66 -6.86 -35.41
N GLN A 195 5.32 -6.02 -36.20
CA GLN A 195 4.69 -5.07 -37.10
C GLN A 195 4.30 -5.73 -38.41
N ALA A 196 3.40 -5.09 -39.16
CA ALA A 196 2.93 -5.60 -40.46
C ALA A 196 4.05 -5.76 -41.51
N ASP A 197 5.14 -4.98 -41.37
CA ASP A 197 6.34 -5.05 -42.20
C ASP A 197 7.34 -6.16 -41.81
N GLY A 198 7.00 -6.96 -40.79
CA GLY A 198 7.85 -8.01 -40.23
C GLY A 198 8.89 -7.54 -39.20
N THR A 199 9.00 -6.25 -38.94
CA THR A 199 9.89 -5.70 -37.86
C THR A 199 9.31 -6.01 -36.51
N VAL A 200 10.18 -6.04 -35.48
CA VAL A 200 9.76 -6.20 -34.07
C VAL A 200 9.90 -4.87 -33.36
N LYS A 201 8.80 -4.29 -32.94
CA LYS A 201 8.77 -3.13 -32.05
C LYS A 201 8.86 -3.63 -30.60
N ARG A 202 9.79 -3.07 -29.83
CA ARG A 202 9.96 -3.37 -28.41
C ARG A 202 9.57 -2.15 -27.59
N ASP A 203 8.48 -2.24 -26.88
CA ASP A 203 7.99 -1.24 -25.95
C ASP A 203 8.37 -1.59 -24.52
N SER A 204 8.36 -0.63 -23.61
CA SER A 204 8.62 -0.86 -22.19
C SER A 204 7.86 0.10 -21.28
N ILE A 205 7.58 -0.37 -20.07
CA ILE A 205 7.21 0.44 -18.92
C ILE A 205 8.25 0.24 -17.83
N CYS A 206 8.36 1.19 -16.89
CA CYS A 206 9.34 1.13 -15.81
C CYS A 206 8.65 1.07 -14.46
N VAL A 207 9.01 0.09 -13.63
CA VAL A 207 8.60 -0.03 -12.23
C VAL A 207 9.76 0.44 -11.35
N ILE A 208 9.50 1.42 -10.49
CA ILE A 208 10.47 2.04 -9.60
C ILE A 208 10.02 1.75 -8.17
N GLY A 209 10.93 1.37 -7.30
CA GLY A 209 10.67 1.22 -5.87
C GLY A 209 11.59 2.11 -5.06
N GLU A 210 11.00 2.82 -4.13
CA GLU A 210 11.68 3.65 -3.15
C GLU A 210 11.54 3.02 -1.76
N GLU A 211 12.63 3.03 -0.97
CA GLU A 211 12.53 2.70 0.46
C GLU A 211 11.62 3.73 1.16
N ASN A 212 11.12 3.41 2.37
CA ASN A 212 10.17 4.30 3.04
C ASN A 212 10.70 5.72 3.20
N TRP A 213 9.93 6.69 2.73
CA TRP A 213 10.12 8.10 3.02
C TRP A 213 8.81 8.69 3.54
N GLY A 214 8.82 9.21 4.76
CA GLY A 214 7.64 9.82 5.38
C GLY A 214 8.00 11.09 6.13
N LEU A 215 7.01 11.92 6.45
CA LEU A 215 7.22 13.06 7.35
C LEU A 215 7.53 12.57 8.77
N PRO A 216 8.36 13.30 9.54
CA PRO A 216 8.63 12.93 10.93
C PRO A 216 7.32 12.70 11.72
N PRO A 217 7.25 11.64 12.55
CA PRO A 217 8.33 10.80 13.06
C PRO A 217 8.67 9.55 12.23
N PHE A 218 8.16 9.43 10.99
CA PHE A 218 8.39 8.23 10.17
C PHE A 218 9.80 8.21 9.55
N PRO A 219 10.33 7.00 9.25
CA PRO A 219 11.66 6.87 8.66
C PRO A 219 11.76 7.55 7.28
N GLN A 220 12.86 8.29 7.08
CA GLN A 220 13.24 8.88 5.78
C GLN A 220 14.44 8.13 5.23
N LYS A 221 14.20 6.93 4.68
CA LYS A 221 15.23 6.03 4.12
C LYS A 221 15.31 6.14 2.60
N GLY A 222 14.19 6.46 1.95
CA GLY A 222 14.05 6.51 0.51
C GLY A 222 14.89 7.60 -0.14
N ASP A 223 15.45 7.30 -1.30
CA ASP A 223 16.21 8.20 -2.15
C ASP A 223 15.72 8.07 -3.60
N ILE A 224 14.78 8.95 -3.98
CA ILE A 224 14.20 8.95 -5.32
C ILE A 224 15.25 9.17 -6.42
N LYS A 225 16.32 9.95 -6.16
CA LYS A 225 17.40 10.19 -7.14
C LYS A 225 18.17 8.90 -7.41
N LYS A 226 18.42 8.11 -6.37
CA LYS A 226 19.05 6.80 -6.47
C LYS A 226 18.11 5.82 -7.16
N ALA A 227 16.81 5.79 -6.79
CA ALA A 227 15.80 4.91 -7.38
C ALA A 227 15.70 5.07 -8.90
N ILE A 228 15.68 6.30 -9.42
CA ILE A 228 15.62 6.57 -10.88
C ILE A 228 16.96 6.40 -11.61
N SER A 229 18.07 6.26 -10.86
CA SER A 229 19.41 6.10 -11.42
C SER A 229 19.92 4.67 -11.39
N ARG A 230 19.44 3.85 -10.45
CA ARG A 230 19.94 2.50 -10.20
C ARG A 230 18.99 1.44 -10.70
N THR A 231 19.40 0.68 -11.70
CA THR A 231 18.67 -0.49 -12.19
C THR A 231 18.93 -1.69 -11.31
N SER A 232 17.87 -2.38 -10.86
CA SER A 232 18.01 -3.63 -10.11
C SER A 232 18.30 -4.80 -11.05
N GLY A 233 19.36 -5.51 -10.74
CA GLY A 233 19.68 -6.87 -11.20
C GLY A 233 19.52 -7.17 -12.69
N ARG A 234 20.65 -7.43 -13.36
CA ARG A 234 20.66 -8.24 -14.57
C ARG A 234 20.22 -9.68 -14.21
N ALA A 235 19.18 -10.18 -14.83
CA ALA A 235 19.17 -11.63 -15.09
C ALA A 235 20.43 -11.93 -15.89
N ALA A 236 21.18 -12.97 -15.53
CA ALA A 236 22.49 -13.30 -16.13
C ALA A 236 22.44 -13.51 -17.66
N THR A 237 21.26 -13.48 -18.26
CA THR A 237 20.98 -13.66 -19.70
C THR A 237 20.48 -12.39 -20.40
N ASP A 238 20.24 -11.29 -19.68
CA ASP A 238 19.72 -10.06 -20.30
C ASP A 238 20.87 -9.15 -20.74
N THR A 239 21.13 -9.11 -22.04
CA THR A 239 22.11 -8.22 -22.68
C THR A 239 21.58 -6.80 -22.91
N THR A 240 20.37 -6.49 -22.48
CA THR A 240 19.76 -5.17 -22.66
C THR A 240 20.45 -4.17 -21.73
N VAL A 241 20.93 -3.09 -22.30
CA VAL A 241 21.43 -1.93 -21.54
C VAL A 241 20.21 -1.28 -20.87
N CYS A 242 20.06 -1.48 -19.57
CA CYS A 242 19.05 -0.77 -18.81
C CYS A 242 19.47 0.70 -18.67
N VAL A 243 18.81 1.58 -19.40
CA VAL A 243 19.01 3.03 -19.31
C VAL A 243 18.41 3.52 -17.99
N PRO A 244 19.13 4.34 -17.19
CA PRO A 244 18.53 4.98 -16.02
C PRO A 244 17.25 5.74 -16.41
N VAL A 245 16.23 5.71 -15.56
CA VAL A 245 14.93 6.39 -15.84
C VAL A 245 15.14 7.89 -16.06
N LYS A 246 16.08 8.49 -15.33
CA LYS A 246 16.46 9.91 -15.49
C LYS A 246 16.96 10.24 -16.92
N ASP A 247 17.51 9.25 -17.62
CA ASP A 247 18.04 9.39 -18.98
C ASP A 247 17.03 8.91 -20.06
N ASN A 248 15.86 8.41 -19.61
CA ASN A 248 14.73 8.00 -20.45
C ASN A 248 13.41 8.58 -19.91
N PRO A 249 13.22 9.91 -19.93
CA PRO A 249 12.06 10.57 -19.34
C PRO A 249 10.75 10.28 -20.06
N GLU A 250 10.81 9.65 -21.23
CA GLU A 250 9.65 9.31 -22.05
C GLU A 250 9.00 7.97 -21.63
N VAL A 251 9.73 7.12 -20.89
CA VAL A 251 9.19 5.84 -20.49
C VAL A 251 8.03 6.02 -19.51
N PHE A 252 6.96 5.28 -19.73
CA PHE A 252 5.86 5.22 -18.77
C PHE A 252 6.34 4.61 -17.46
N SER A 253 6.16 5.30 -16.36
CA SER A 253 6.77 4.96 -15.07
C SER A 253 5.76 4.81 -13.95
N ILE A 254 5.92 3.75 -13.15
CA ILE A 254 5.12 3.40 -11.99
C ILE A 254 6.04 3.39 -10.79
N LEU A 255 5.82 4.32 -9.84
CA LEU A 255 6.59 4.43 -8.61
C LEU A 255 5.84 3.78 -7.45
N LEU A 256 6.49 2.90 -6.72
CA LEU A 256 6.05 2.39 -5.42
C LEU A 256 6.75 3.21 -4.33
N SER A 257 6.01 3.92 -3.50
CA SER A 257 6.50 4.66 -2.34
C SER A 257 5.43 4.65 -1.25
N HIS A 258 5.77 4.13 -0.07
CA HIS A 258 4.78 3.70 0.92
C HIS A 258 3.94 4.83 1.51
N ASP A 259 4.59 5.92 2.00
CA ASP A 259 3.90 7.06 2.62
C ASP A 259 3.47 8.08 1.56
N PRO A 260 2.17 8.43 1.44
CA PRO A 260 1.69 9.38 0.44
C PRO A 260 2.27 10.80 0.60
N ASN A 261 2.76 11.18 1.79
CA ASN A 261 3.44 12.46 1.98
C ASN A 261 4.71 12.58 1.11
N ALA A 262 5.33 11.45 0.74
CA ALA A 262 6.48 11.45 -0.17
C ALA A 262 6.15 12.13 -1.49
N TRP A 263 4.92 12.02 -2.01
CA TRP A 263 4.55 12.59 -3.29
C TRP A 263 4.92 14.07 -3.39
N ARG A 264 4.33 14.91 -2.55
CA ARG A 264 4.53 16.37 -2.66
C ARG A 264 5.85 16.85 -2.09
N HIS A 265 6.34 16.17 -1.06
CA HIS A 265 7.50 16.66 -0.30
C HIS A 265 8.84 16.12 -0.81
N HIS A 266 8.84 14.97 -1.47
CA HIS A 266 10.06 14.26 -1.84
C HIS A 266 10.11 13.89 -3.33
N VAL A 267 9.03 13.34 -3.89
CA VAL A 267 9.00 12.81 -5.25
C VAL A 267 8.82 13.91 -6.29
N LEU A 268 7.70 14.62 -6.29
CA LEU A 268 7.37 15.62 -7.33
C LEU A 268 8.40 16.73 -7.50
N PRO A 269 9.15 17.17 -6.46
CA PRO A 269 10.23 18.13 -6.63
C PRO A 269 11.43 17.61 -7.44
N VAL A 270 11.56 16.30 -7.61
CA VAL A 270 12.73 15.64 -8.24
C VAL A 270 12.33 14.90 -9.51
N PHE A 271 11.22 14.16 -9.47
CA PHE A 271 10.78 13.28 -10.55
C PHE A 271 9.25 13.24 -10.61
N ARG A 272 8.70 13.12 -11.81
CA ARG A 272 7.26 13.00 -12.03
C ARG A 272 6.94 11.62 -12.63
N PRO A 273 6.62 10.62 -11.79
CA PRO A 273 6.12 9.33 -12.29
C PRO A 273 4.75 9.51 -12.94
N ASP A 274 4.39 8.65 -13.90
CA ASP A 274 3.02 8.64 -14.44
C ASP A 274 2.01 8.16 -13.39
N ILE A 275 2.39 7.15 -12.61
CA ILE A 275 1.60 6.65 -11.48
C ILE A 275 2.51 6.47 -10.26
N MET A 276 2.07 6.94 -9.10
CA MET A 276 2.64 6.59 -7.81
C MET A 276 1.62 5.76 -7.01
N LEU A 277 2.09 4.65 -6.43
CA LEU A 277 1.31 3.76 -5.57
C LEU A 277 1.76 3.93 -4.13
N ALA A 278 0.82 4.21 -3.22
CA ALA A 278 1.07 4.40 -1.79
C ALA A 278 0.04 3.68 -0.92
N GLY A 279 0.36 3.55 0.38
CA GLY A 279 -0.51 2.98 1.43
C GLY A 279 -0.46 3.81 2.70
N HIS A 280 0.00 3.20 3.81
CA HIS A 280 0.39 3.82 5.09
C HIS A 280 -0.76 4.37 5.95
N THR A 281 -1.70 5.10 5.39
CA THR A 281 -2.73 5.83 6.15
C THR A 281 -3.81 4.94 6.72
N HIS A 282 -4.07 3.79 6.07
CA HIS A 282 -5.21 2.89 6.31
C HIS A 282 -6.58 3.58 6.25
N GLY A 283 -6.65 4.88 5.87
CA GLY A 283 -7.82 5.72 6.16
C GLY A 283 -8.19 5.72 7.65
N THR A 284 -7.18 5.55 8.56
CA THR A 284 -7.32 5.27 10.01
C THR A 284 -8.22 4.06 10.35
N GLN A 285 -8.51 3.20 9.38
CA GLN A 285 -9.42 2.04 9.50
C GLN A 285 -10.84 2.40 9.98
N PHE A 286 -11.16 3.70 10.01
CA PHE A 286 -12.42 4.24 10.49
C PHE A 286 -12.95 5.34 9.57
N SER A 287 -14.22 5.22 9.17
CA SER A 287 -14.95 6.26 8.49
C SER A 287 -16.41 6.28 8.94
N PHE A 288 -16.92 7.46 9.21
CA PHE A 288 -18.33 7.68 9.56
C PHE A 288 -18.93 8.69 8.58
N PHE A 289 -19.88 8.25 7.76
CA PHE A 289 -20.45 9.04 6.66
C PHE A 289 -19.41 9.68 5.72
N GLY A 290 -18.34 8.93 5.41
CA GLY A 290 -17.26 9.41 4.54
C GLY A 290 -16.21 10.30 5.24
N LEU A 291 -16.42 10.66 6.49
CA LEU A 291 -15.46 11.40 7.30
C LEU A 291 -14.49 10.43 7.99
N THR A 292 -13.21 10.67 7.84
CA THR A 292 -12.15 9.88 8.48
C THR A 292 -11.16 10.79 9.21
N PRO A 293 -10.65 10.37 10.38
CA PRO A 293 -9.57 11.10 11.05
C PRO A 293 -8.30 11.22 10.21
N ALA A 294 -8.06 10.30 9.26
CA ALA A 294 -6.92 10.39 8.35
C ALA A 294 -6.88 11.72 7.58
N ALA A 295 -8.04 12.27 7.21
CA ALA A 295 -8.16 13.55 6.50
C ALA A 295 -7.66 14.76 7.32
N LEU A 296 -7.49 14.62 8.64
CA LEU A 296 -6.94 15.67 9.51
C LEU A 296 -5.40 15.68 9.48
N THR A 297 -4.79 14.58 9.06
CA THR A 297 -3.33 14.38 9.12
C THR A 297 -2.70 14.30 7.74
N TYR A 298 -3.43 13.75 6.76
CA TYR A 298 -2.96 13.53 5.40
C TYR A 298 -3.85 14.25 4.40
N ASN A 299 -3.27 15.04 3.52
CA ASN A 299 -4.00 15.63 2.39
C ASN A 299 -4.45 14.56 1.40
N GLU A 300 -3.58 13.57 1.19
CA GLU A 300 -3.83 12.40 0.34
C GLU A 300 -3.91 11.13 1.23
N TRP A 301 -5.11 10.84 1.75
CA TRP A 301 -5.28 9.77 2.73
C TRP A 301 -5.87 8.46 2.17
N GLY A 302 -6.45 8.48 0.97
CA GLY A 302 -7.06 7.30 0.34
C GLY A 302 -7.76 7.65 -0.96
N GLY A 303 -7.73 6.73 -1.94
CA GLY A 303 -8.28 6.94 -3.27
C GLY A 303 -7.28 7.51 -4.26
N PHE A 304 -7.76 8.28 -5.23
CA PHE A 304 -6.98 8.73 -6.38
C PHE A 304 -6.84 10.25 -6.41
N TYR A 305 -5.62 10.73 -6.60
CA TYR A 305 -5.28 12.14 -6.68
C TYR A 305 -4.49 12.42 -7.95
N TYR A 306 -4.75 13.55 -8.59
CA TYR A 306 -4.10 13.94 -9.82
C TYR A 306 -3.33 15.25 -9.64
N ASP A 307 -2.13 15.31 -10.20
CA ASP A 307 -1.37 16.55 -10.30
C ASP A 307 -1.18 16.93 -11.76
N ASN A 308 -1.92 17.96 -12.17
CA ASN A 308 -1.96 18.48 -13.52
C ASN A 308 -0.96 19.63 -13.73
N ASN A 309 0.32 19.41 -13.42
CA ASN A 309 1.36 20.47 -13.52
C ASN A 309 1.03 21.72 -12.69
N GLY A 310 0.73 21.52 -11.41
CA GLY A 310 0.41 22.60 -10.48
C GLY A 310 1.41 23.76 -10.54
N LYS A 311 0.94 24.96 -10.20
CA LYS A 311 1.60 26.24 -10.32
C LYS A 311 2.92 26.43 -9.54
N ASP A 312 3.40 25.41 -8.84
CA ASP A 312 4.65 25.40 -8.09
C ASP A 312 5.77 24.74 -8.92
N SER A 313 6.25 25.48 -9.90
CA SER A 313 7.24 25.03 -10.85
C SER A 313 8.67 25.24 -10.35
N ARG A 314 9.23 24.24 -9.71
CA ARG A 314 10.63 23.87 -9.98
C ARG A 314 10.55 22.82 -11.07
N GLU A 315 11.27 23.02 -12.19
CA GLU A 315 11.22 22.06 -13.30
C GLU A 315 11.75 20.70 -12.84
N PRO A 316 10.90 19.70 -12.60
CA PRO A 316 11.35 18.35 -12.27
C PRO A 316 11.93 17.70 -13.53
N VAL A 317 12.82 16.75 -13.34
CA VAL A 317 13.28 15.87 -14.43
C VAL A 317 12.06 15.07 -14.91
N GLY A 318 11.67 15.24 -16.16
CA GLY A 318 10.54 14.52 -16.79
C GLY A 318 9.56 15.42 -17.55
N LYS A 319 8.65 14.78 -18.27
CA LYS A 319 7.61 15.49 -19.05
C LYS A 319 6.58 16.19 -18.16
N LYS A 320 6.04 17.28 -18.69
CA LYS A 320 4.81 17.94 -18.17
C LYS A 320 3.59 17.11 -18.52
N ARG A 321 3.36 16.00 -17.84
CA ARG A 321 2.16 15.18 -17.99
C ARG A 321 1.48 14.95 -16.65
N GLU A 322 0.20 14.61 -16.70
CA GLU A 322 -0.59 14.30 -15.53
C GLU A 322 0.04 13.14 -14.75
N THR A 323 0.13 13.29 -13.45
CA THR A 323 0.62 12.28 -12.53
C THR A 323 -0.52 11.81 -11.64
N LEU A 324 -0.73 10.50 -11.55
CA LEU A 324 -1.69 9.88 -10.65
C LEU A 324 -0.99 9.41 -9.36
N LEU A 325 -1.55 9.76 -8.21
CA LEU A 325 -1.27 9.08 -6.94
C LEU A 325 -2.45 8.18 -6.58
N SER A 326 -2.19 6.90 -6.35
CA SER A 326 -3.14 5.93 -5.80
C SER A 326 -2.75 5.61 -4.36
N VAL A 327 -3.60 5.99 -3.40
CA VAL A 327 -3.41 5.70 -1.97
C VAL A 327 -4.38 4.62 -1.55
N SER A 328 -3.86 3.43 -1.28
CA SER A 328 -4.66 2.32 -0.75
C SER A 328 -4.99 2.53 0.72
N THR A 329 -6.20 2.18 1.12
CA THR A 329 -6.64 2.16 2.53
C THR A 329 -6.24 0.88 3.26
N GLY A 330 -5.37 0.07 2.64
CA GLY A 330 -4.72 -1.09 3.23
C GLY A 330 -5.49 -2.40 3.08
N PHE A 331 -4.73 -3.46 2.80
CA PHE A 331 -5.25 -4.83 2.68
C PHE A 331 -5.50 -5.49 4.03
N GLY A 332 -4.71 -5.17 5.05
CA GLY A 332 -4.82 -5.64 6.42
C GLY A 332 -5.09 -4.51 7.41
N GLY A 333 -4.23 -4.36 8.37
CA GLY A 333 -4.27 -3.27 9.35
C GLY A 333 -3.56 -3.61 10.66
N ASN A 334 -3.16 -2.58 11.38
CA ASN A 334 -2.51 -2.71 12.69
C ASN A 334 -3.44 -3.32 13.76
N LEU A 335 -4.74 -3.12 13.61
CA LEU A 335 -5.79 -3.69 14.45
C LEU A 335 -6.77 -4.47 13.57
N PRO A 336 -7.37 -5.57 14.06
CA PRO A 336 -8.42 -6.29 13.34
C PRO A 336 -9.78 -5.56 13.46
N PHE A 337 -9.76 -4.25 13.20
CA PHE A 337 -10.91 -3.36 13.31
C PHE A 337 -11.05 -2.52 12.06
N ARG A 338 -12.24 -2.51 11.46
CA ARG A 338 -12.58 -1.58 10.38
C ARG A 338 -14.05 -1.20 10.46
N PHE A 339 -14.32 0.11 10.43
CA PHE A 339 -15.68 0.64 10.41
C PHE A 339 -15.83 1.69 9.30
N GLY A 340 -16.75 1.44 8.37
CA GLY A 340 -16.96 2.32 7.21
C GLY A 340 -15.78 2.38 6.23
N MET A 341 -14.76 1.56 6.44
CA MET A 341 -13.52 1.50 5.65
C MET A 341 -13.13 0.03 5.46
N ALA A 342 -13.52 -0.59 4.36
CA ALA A 342 -13.20 -1.97 4.05
C ALA A 342 -11.70 -2.16 3.81
N ARG A 343 -11.19 -3.39 3.94
CA ARG A 343 -9.89 -3.80 3.40
C ARG A 343 -9.92 -3.61 1.89
N GLU A 344 -8.79 -3.30 1.27
CA GLU A 344 -8.77 -2.87 -0.12
C GLU A 344 -7.72 -3.58 -0.97
N ILE A 345 -8.13 -3.92 -2.19
CA ILE A 345 -7.28 -4.22 -3.34
C ILE A 345 -7.57 -3.13 -4.36
N VAL A 346 -6.55 -2.46 -4.90
CA VAL A 346 -6.73 -1.53 -6.01
C VAL A 346 -6.30 -2.21 -7.30
N LEU A 347 -7.15 -2.18 -8.33
CA LEU A 347 -6.86 -2.71 -9.67
C LEU A 347 -6.82 -1.54 -10.65
N ILE A 348 -5.65 -1.25 -11.18
CA ILE A 348 -5.45 -0.20 -12.18
C ILE A 348 -5.28 -0.87 -13.55
N THR A 349 -6.13 -0.47 -14.51
CA THR A 349 -6.00 -0.89 -15.91
C THR A 349 -5.41 0.25 -16.71
N LEU A 350 -4.28 0.01 -17.35
CA LEU A 350 -3.67 0.97 -18.28
C LEU A 350 -4.41 0.99 -19.59
N LYS A 351 -4.67 2.16 -20.16
CA LYS A 351 -5.32 2.32 -21.44
C LYS A 351 -4.57 3.34 -22.29
N HIS A 352 -4.10 2.88 -23.45
CA HIS A 352 -3.48 3.76 -24.43
C HIS A 352 -4.51 4.73 -25.00
N LYS A 353 -4.23 6.04 -24.90
CA LYS A 353 -5.06 7.09 -25.48
C LYS A 353 -4.57 7.38 -26.90
N ARG A 354 -5.45 7.16 -27.87
CA ARG A 354 -5.21 7.48 -29.29
C ARG A 354 -5.34 8.95 -29.57
#